data_420572993d5f07896270b8ec41fdfb22
#
_entry.id   420572993d5f07896270b8ec41fdfb22
#
_cell.length_a   1.000
_cell.length_b   1.000
_cell.length_c   1.000
_cell.angle_alpha   90.00
_cell.angle_beta   90.00
_cell.angle_gamma   90.00
#
_symmetry.space_group_name_H-M   'P 1'
#
loop_
_entity.id
_entity.type
_entity.pdbx_description
1 polymer ?
#
loop_
_entity_poly.entity_id
_entity_poly.type
_entity_poly.pdbx_seq_one_letter_code
_entity_poly.pdbx_strand_id
1 'polypeptide(L)'
;NLVSVLDGLNGINDYADLGNITYPEQAFRSDVSIPMFQELKNVEVLPNRGGARVDGGEIQSLVELQLERLGTRVDIVLEGEEDLTNYFKGITFYNLPEGITLMSASNASLGRSKNRKFTLTDDASYFTSVSPSLEQQSRGIVWVKKITRFILPFSNFSPEDDDSKAITLKVDMENRHSPSCHLKIQAKGVAGASKDNYTLPYNSALLLTGTIKSPLNL
;
A
#
# COMPACT_ATOMS: atom_id res chain seq x y z
N ASN A 1 -10.01 -7.84 12.84
CA ASN A 1 -9.99 -8.71 13.39
C ASN A 1 -8.92 -9.75 13.68
N LEU A 2 -8.29 -9.54 14.82
CA LEU A 2 -7.31 -10.49 15.38
C LEU A 2 -7.92 -11.90 15.53
N VAL A 3 -9.22 -11.97 15.80
CA VAL A 3 -9.98 -13.22 16.00
C VAL A 3 -9.96 -14.09 14.73
N SER A 4 -10.14 -13.52 13.54
CA SER A 4 -10.12 -14.32 12.30
C SER A 4 -8.72 -14.84 11.93
N VAL A 5 -7.67 -14.12 12.34
CA VAL A 5 -6.30 -14.60 12.20
C VAL A 5 -6.01 -15.72 13.20
N LEU A 6 -6.47 -15.56 14.44
CA LEU A 6 -6.33 -16.60 15.47
C LEU A 6 -7.14 -17.87 15.15
N ASP A 7 -8.32 -17.73 14.53
CA ASP A 7 -9.10 -18.87 14.05
C ASP A 7 -8.36 -19.62 12.92
N GLY A 8 -7.64 -18.91 12.07
CA GLY A 8 -6.74 -19.51 11.07
C GLY A 8 -5.59 -20.32 11.68
N LEU A 9 -5.15 -19.97 12.89
CA LEU A 9 -4.10 -20.70 13.60
C LEU A 9 -4.57 -22.06 14.15
N ASN A 10 -5.87 -22.24 14.37
CA ASN A 10 -6.42 -23.48 14.94
C ASN A 10 -6.33 -24.70 13.99
N GLY A 11 -6.05 -24.52 12.71
CA GLY A 11 -5.89 -25.58 11.71
C GLY A 11 -4.45 -25.84 11.29
N ILE A 12 -3.47 -25.22 11.96
CA ILE A 12 -2.06 -25.34 11.58
C ILE A 12 -1.46 -26.59 12.16
N ASN A 13 -1.06 -27.51 11.28
CA ASN A 13 -0.41 -28.76 11.65
C ASN A 13 1.08 -28.74 11.31
N ASP A 14 1.47 -27.93 10.33
CA ASP A 14 2.87 -27.80 9.93
C ASP A 14 3.21 -26.36 9.49
N TYR A 15 4.48 -26.14 9.17
CA TYR A 15 4.98 -24.83 8.76
C TYR A 15 4.37 -24.33 7.44
N ALA A 16 4.03 -25.24 6.52
CA ALA A 16 3.42 -24.88 5.24
C ALA A 16 2.01 -24.32 5.40
N ASP A 17 1.28 -24.79 6.42
CA ASP A 17 -0.06 -24.29 6.74
C ASP A 17 -0.05 -22.80 7.12
N LEU A 18 1.04 -22.29 7.69
CA LEU A 18 1.20 -20.86 7.99
C LEU A 18 1.11 -19.99 6.73
N GLY A 19 1.54 -20.51 5.58
CA GLY A 19 1.44 -19.83 4.30
C GLY A 19 0.01 -19.59 3.84
N ASN A 20 -0.96 -20.31 4.40
CA ASN A 20 -2.37 -20.18 4.07
C ASN A 20 -3.11 -19.16 4.96
N ILE A 21 -2.45 -18.64 6.00
CA ILE A 21 -3.05 -17.60 6.85
C ILE A 21 -3.18 -16.31 6.05
N THR A 22 -4.40 -15.84 5.93
CA THR A 22 -4.73 -14.65 5.19
C THR A 22 -5.10 -13.51 6.11
N TYR A 23 -4.68 -12.31 5.75
CA TYR A 23 -5.07 -11.08 6.42
C TYR A 23 -5.98 -10.28 5.49
N PRO A 24 -7.21 -9.96 5.88
CA PRO A 24 -8.13 -9.25 5.01
C PRO A 24 -7.69 -7.80 4.78
N GLU A 25 -7.95 -7.27 3.59
CA GLU A 25 -7.59 -5.89 3.18
C GLU A 25 -8.10 -4.83 4.16
N GLN A 26 -9.25 -5.04 4.79
CA GLN A 26 -9.83 -4.11 5.77
C GLN A 26 -8.91 -3.80 6.97
N ALA A 27 -7.90 -4.59 7.18
CA ALA A 27 -6.89 -4.39 8.22
C ALA A 27 -5.86 -3.31 7.92
N PHE A 28 -5.79 -2.80 6.69
CA PHE A 28 -4.79 -1.82 6.25
C PHE A 28 -5.24 -0.36 6.37
N ARG A 29 -6.24 -0.06 7.16
CA ARG A 29 -6.64 1.32 7.44
C ARG A 29 -5.62 1.99 8.35
N SER A 30 -5.48 3.31 8.24
CA SER A 30 -4.53 4.11 9.01
C SER A 30 -4.72 4.05 10.52
N ASP A 31 -5.90 3.66 10.97
CA ASP A 31 -6.32 3.52 12.37
C ASP A 31 -6.18 2.11 12.94
N VAL A 32 -5.67 1.16 12.14
CA VAL A 32 -5.53 -0.24 12.53
C VAL A 32 -4.06 -0.65 12.55
N SER A 33 -3.73 -1.60 13.41
CA SER A 33 -2.41 -2.21 13.46
C SER A 33 -2.09 -2.88 12.13
N ILE A 34 -0.96 -2.51 11.53
CA ILE A 34 -0.47 -3.10 10.30
C ILE A 34 0.15 -4.45 10.62
N PRO A 35 -0.21 -5.53 9.93
CA PRO A 35 0.45 -6.80 10.11
C PRO A 35 1.93 -6.69 9.73
N MET A 36 2.76 -7.29 10.55
CA MET A 36 4.20 -7.35 10.34
C MET A 36 4.64 -8.79 10.34
N PHE A 37 5.64 -9.09 9.56
CA PHE A 37 6.17 -10.43 9.41
C PHE A 37 7.67 -10.42 9.25
N GLN A 38 8.33 -11.43 9.78
CA GLN A 38 9.68 -11.83 9.40
C GLN A 38 9.83 -13.33 9.56
N GLU A 39 10.50 -13.92 8.61
CA GLU A 39 10.90 -15.32 8.61
C GLU A 39 12.41 -15.42 8.72
N LEU A 40 12.88 -16.19 9.68
CA LEU A 40 14.28 -16.61 9.73
C LEU A 40 14.35 -18.06 9.27
N LYS A 41 15.17 -18.34 8.26
CA LYS A 41 15.42 -19.69 7.73
C LYS A 41 16.70 -20.26 8.32
N ASN A 42 16.80 -21.59 8.28
CA ASN A 42 18.00 -22.31 8.70
C ASN A 42 18.54 -21.89 10.07
N VAL A 43 17.63 -21.80 11.05
CA VAL A 43 17.99 -21.45 12.42
C VAL A 43 18.41 -22.71 13.16
N GLU A 44 19.69 -22.77 13.54
CA GLU A 44 20.25 -23.81 14.40
C GLU A 44 20.26 -23.30 15.85
N VAL A 45 19.48 -23.93 16.73
CA VAL A 45 19.46 -23.60 18.15
C VAL A 45 20.47 -24.47 18.88
N LEU A 46 21.43 -23.86 19.57
CA LEU A 46 22.48 -24.55 20.27
C LEU A 46 22.03 -24.93 21.70
N PRO A 47 22.38 -26.13 22.18
CA PRO A 47 22.01 -26.58 23.52
C PRO A 47 22.69 -25.74 24.61
N ASN A 48 22.17 -25.86 25.84
CA ASN A 48 22.79 -25.28 27.04
C ASN A 48 22.99 -23.76 27.02
N ARG A 49 22.03 -22.99 26.47
CA ARG A 49 22.13 -21.54 26.33
C ARG A 49 23.25 -21.07 25.41
N GLY A 50 23.69 -21.91 24.50
CA GLY A 50 24.73 -21.60 23.53
C GLY A 50 24.35 -20.56 22.46
N GLY A 51 23.08 -20.09 22.48
CA GLY A 51 22.55 -19.14 21.49
C GLY A 51 21.99 -19.82 20.25
N ALA A 52 21.90 -19.08 19.16
CA ALA A 52 21.44 -19.57 17.87
C ALA A 52 22.36 -19.12 16.74
N ARG A 53 22.32 -19.84 15.64
CA ARG A 53 23.01 -19.51 14.40
C ARG A 53 21.97 -19.43 13.29
N VAL A 54 22.01 -18.39 12.49
CA VAL A 54 21.11 -18.19 11.35
C VAL A 54 21.93 -18.32 10.06
N ASP A 55 21.45 -19.12 9.12
CA ASP A 55 22.09 -19.39 7.81
C ASP A 55 23.58 -19.80 7.92
N GLY A 56 23.93 -20.55 8.96
CA GLY A 56 25.32 -20.98 9.17
C GLY A 56 26.29 -19.87 9.60
N GLY A 57 25.79 -18.68 9.91
CA GLY A 57 26.57 -17.54 10.36
C GLY A 57 27.16 -17.70 11.76
N GLU A 58 27.55 -16.60 12.38
CA GLU A 58 28.08 -16.60 13.75
C GLU A 58 27.04 -16.95 14.79
N ILE A 59 27.49 -17.51 15.91
CA ILE A 59 26.63 -17.82 17.05
C ILE A 59 26.23 -16.52 17.74
N GLN A 60 24.92 -16.32 17.86
CA GLN A 60 24.33 -15.16 18.53
C GLN A 60 23.65 -15.62 19.83
N SER A 61 23.96 -14.95 20.93
CA SER A 61 23.24 -15.18 22.19
C SER A 61 21.82 -14.61 22.16
N LEU A 62 21.58 -13.63 21.31
CA LEU A 62 20.31 -13.00 21.04
C LEU A 62 20.13 -12.87 19.52
N VAL A 63 19.04 -13.41 18.99
CA VAL A 63 18.67 -13.26 17.57
C VAL A 63 17.75 -12.05 17.45
N GLU A 64 18.17 -11.05 16.69
CA GLU A 64 17.38 -9.86 16.43
C GLU A 64 16.42 -10.10 15.26
N LEU A 65 15.14 -9.73 15.46
CA LEU A 65 14.10 -9.81 14.45
C LEU A 65 13.76 -8.41 13.94
N GLN A 66 13.88 -8.20 12.64
CA GLN A 66 13.46 -6.96 11.97
C GLN A 66 12.12 -7.17 11.27
N LEU A 67 11.04 -6.86 11.96
CA LEU A 67 9.69 -7.03 11.41
C LEU A 67 9.42 -6.07 10.24
N GLU A 68 8.98 -6.62 9.13
CA GLU A 68 8.58 -5.88 7.94
C GLU A 68 7.07 -5.71 7.89
N ARG A 69 6.61 -4.51 7.54
CA ARG A 69 5.18 -4.21 7.37
C ARG A 69 4.67 -4.83 6.07
N LEU A 70 3.57 -5.56 6.14
CA LEU A 70 2.93 -6.17 4.97
C LEU A 70 2.06 -5.18 4.18
N GLY A 71 2.40 -3.93 4.18
CA GLY A 71 1.69 -2.87 3.47
C GLY A 71 2.63 -1.81 2.91
N THR A 72 2.08 -1.04 1.99
CA THR A 72 2.70 0.14 1.39
C THR A 72 2.07 1.39 1.97
N ARG A 73 2.86 2.28 2.57
CA ARG A 73 2.38 3.61 2.94
C ARG A 73 2.20 4.44 1.68
N VAL A 74 1.07 5.10 1.57
CA VAL A 74 0.77 6.02 0.46
C VAL A 74 0.45 7.38 1.03
N ASP A 75 1.25 8.38 0.66
CA ASP A 75 0.99 9.78 0.89
C ASP A 75 0.53 10.40 -0.44
N ILE A 76 -0.56 11.16 -0.43
CA ILE A 76 -1.16 11.72 -1.63
C ILE A 76 -1.25 13.23 -1.49
N VAL A 77 -0.83 13.95 -2.53
CA VAL A 77 -0.99 15.39 -2.67
C VAL A 77 -1.82 15.65 -3.92
N LEU A 78 -3.03 16.16 -3.73
CA LEU A 78 -3.89 16.62 -4.81
C LEU A 78 -3.78 18.13 -4.93
N GLU A 79 -3.54 18.60 -6.13
CA GLU A 79 -3.40 20.01 -6.49
C GLU A 79 -4.52 20.41 -7.46
N GLY A 80 -5.06 21.61 -7.34
CA GLY A 80 -6.07 22.16 -8.25
C GLY A 80 -5.67 23.54 -8.77
N GLU A 81 -5.85 23.78 -10.07
CA GLU A 81 -5.71 25.09 -10.70
C GLU A 81 -6.90 26.01 -10.40
N GLU A 82 -7.96 25.47 -9.80
CA GLU A 82 -9.11 26.19 -9.27
C GLU A 82 -9.44 25.71 -7.86
N ASP A 83 -10.27 26.44 -7.13
CA ASP A 83 -10.75 26.02 -5.81
C ASP A 83 -11.75 24.86 -5.94
N LEU A 84 -11.34 23.69 -5.51
CA LEU A 84 -12.12 22.45 -5.59
C LEU A 84 -12.86 22.11 -4.29
N THR A 85 -12.83 22.99 -3.31
CA THR A 85 -13.38 22.74 -1.96
C THR A 85 -14.84 22.25 -1.98
N ASN A 86 -15.67 22.84 -2.84
CA ASN A 86 -17.10 22.48 -2.92
C ASN A 86 -17.36 21.24 -3.79
N TYR A 87 -16.41 20.83 -4.59
CA TYR A 87 -16.55 19.74 -5.57
C TYR A 87 -15.90 18.44 -5.11
N PHE A 88 -14.81 18.51 -4.37
CA PHE A 88 -14.09 17.34 -3.89
C PHE A 88 -14.92 16.58 -2.85
N LYS A 89 -15.12 15.27 -3.07
CA LYS A 89 -15.87 14.38 -2.16
C LYS A 89 -15.03 13.29 -1.54
N GLY A 90 -13.84 13.09 -2.06
CA GLY A 90 -12.94 12.06 -1.55
C GLY A 90 -12.15 11.36 -2.65
N ILE A 91 -11.65 10.19 -2.32
CA ILE A 91 -10.98 9.31 -3.27
C ILE A 91 -11.48 7.88 -3.13
N THR A 92 -11.48 7.16 -4.23
CA THR A 92 -11.79 5.74 -4.24
C THR A 92 -10.65 4.95 -4.86
N PHE A 93 -10.19 3.94 -4.15
CA PHE A 93 -9.28 2.93 -4.68
C PHE A 93 -10.08 1.76 -5.24
N TYR A 94 -9.68 1.28 -6.42
CA TYR A 94 -10.25 0.11 -7.09
C TYR A 94 -9.20 -0.96 -7.28
N ASN A 95 -9.63 -2.18 -7.55
CA ASN A 95 -8.78 -3.34 -7.81
C ASN A 95 -7.86 -3.69 -6.62
N LEU A 96 -8.32 -3.43 -5.40
CA LEU A 96 -7.58 -3.80 -4.21
C LEU A 96 -7.53 -5.33 -4.06
N PRO A 97 -6.42 -5.91 -3.54
CA PRO A 97 -6.36 -7.32 -3.19
C PRO A 97 -7.45 -7.67 -2.16
N GLU A 98 -7.97 -8.88 -2.20
CA GLU A 98 -8.95 -9.36 -1.20
C GLU A 98 -8.32 -9.61 0.16
N GLY A 99 -7.01 -9.79 0.17
CA GLY A 99 -6.21 -10.01 1.35
C GLY A 99 -4.77 -10.28 0.97
N ILE A 100 -3.96 -10.53 1.97
CA ILE A 100 -2.57 -10.92 1.82
C ILE A 100 -2.31 -12.17 2.65
N THR A 101 -1.34 -12.99 2.23
CA THR A 101 -0.83 -14.07 3.06
C THR A 101 0.18 -13.51 4.06
N LEU A 102 0.18 -14.02 5.30
CA LEU A 102 1.14 -13.59 6.32
C LEU A 102 2.56 -14.03 6.00
N MET A 103 2.70 -15.23 5.43
CA MET A 103 4.00 -15.78 5.03
C MET A 103 4.11 -15.72 3.52
N SER A 104 4.65 -14.67 3.00
CA SER A 104 4.77 -14.56 1.56
C SER A 104 6.17 -14.84 1.06
N ALA A 105 6.73 -16.00 1.35
CA ALA A 105 7.85 -16.50 0.55
C ALA A 105 7.47 -16.59 -0.94
N SER A 106 6.19 -16.66 -1.25
CA SER A 106 5.63 -16.67 -2.60
C SER A 106 4.86 -15.41 -2.99
N ASN A 107 4.81 -14.37 -2.14
CA ASN A 107 4.24 -13.06 -2.46
C ASN A 107 2.93 -13.11 -3.26
N ALA A 108 2.09 -14.09 -3.03
CA ALA A 108 0.82 -14.17 -3.72
C ALA A 108 -0.17 -13.23 -3.04
N SER A 109 -0.39 -12.07 -3.64
CA SER A 109 -1.60 -11.33 -3.34
C SER A 109 -2.78 -12.23 -3.69
N LEU A 110 -3.59 -12.56 -2.68
CA LEU A 110 -4.79 -13.34 -2.88
C LEU A 110 -5.73 -12.62 -3.83
N GLY A 111 -6.43 -13.39 -4.62
CA GLY A 111 -7.34 -13.04 -5.68
C GLY A 111 -7.81 -11.59 -5.72
N ARG A 112 -7.92 -11.05 -6.91
CA ARG A 112 -8.37 -9.68 -7.13
C ARG A 112 -9.80 -9.71 -7.61
N SER A 113 -10.69 -9.17 -6.81
CA SER A 113 -12.01 -8.82 -7.32
C SER A 113 -11.91 -7.48 -8.03
N LYS A 114 -12.18 -7.43 -9.33
CA LYS A 114 -12.33 -6.18 -10.10
C LYS A 114 -13.35 -5.22 -9.47
N ASN A 115 -14.16 -5.70 -8.56
CA ASN A 115 -15.22 -4.95 -7.90
C ASN A 115 -14.84 -4.44 -6.52
N ARG A 116 -13.66 -4.80 -6.00
CA ARG A 116 -13.27 -4.39 -4.67
C ARG A 116 -12.78 -2.95 -4.69
N LYS A 117 -13.50 -2.12 -3.96
CA LYS A 117 -13.20 -0.70 -3.83
C LYS A 117 -13.17 -0.30 -2.37
N PHE A 118 -12.39 0.70 -2.09
CA PHE A 118 -12.35 1.38 -0.81
C PHE A 118 -12.45 2.89 -1.03
N THR A 119 -13.43 3.53 -0.40
CA THR A 119 -13.68 4.96 -0.54
C THR A 119 -13.32 5.68 0.75
N LEU A 120 -12.52 6.73 0.63
CA LEU A 120 -12.25 7.72 1.66
C LEU A 120 -13.09 8.95 1.32
N THR A 121 -14.12 9.19 2.13
CA THR A 121 -14.91 10.43 2.03
C THR A 121 -14.10 11.61 2.55
N ASP A 122 -14.38 12.81 2.05
CA ASP A 122 -13.70 14.03 2.48
C ASP A 122 -14.07 14.38 3.92
N ASP A 123 -13.37 13.78 4.86
CA ASP A 123 -13.45 14.11 6.27
C ASP A 123 -12.05 14.42 6.86
N ALA A 124 -12.04 15.12 7.97
CA ALA A 124 -10.81 15.62 8.59
C ALA A 124 -9.89 14.51 9.15
N SER A 125 -10.36 13.26 9.21
CA SER A 125 -9.56 12.14 9.72
C SER A 125 -8.49 11.70 8.73
N TYR A 126 -8.76 11.87 7.43
CA TYR A 126 -7.85 11.44 6.36
C TYR A 126 -7.27 12.60 5.56
N PHE A 127 -8.05 13.68 5.40
CA PHE A 127 -7.71 14.76 4.50
C PHE A 127 -7.32 16.03 5.24
N THR A 128 -6.22 16.65 4.83
CA THR A 128 -5.79 17.94 5.33
C THR A 128 -5.75 18.93 4.17
N SER A 129 -6.54 20.02 4.27
CA SER A 129 -6.41 21.16 3.36
C SER A 129 -5.19 21.98 3.78
N VAL A 130 -4.36 22.35 2.83
CA VAL A 130 -3.17 23.16 3.06
C VAL A 130 -3.10 24.31 2.07
N SER A 131 -2.52 25.43 2.50
CA SER A 131 -2.24 26.54 1.56
C SER A 131 -1.17 26.11 0.57
N PRO A 132 -1.34 26.44 -0.73
CA PRO A 132 -0.31 26.19 -1.73
C PRO A 132 1.02 26.89 -1.37
N SER A 133 2.14 26.20 -1.57
CA SER A 133 3.48 26.78 -1.45
C SER A 133 3.73 27.84 -2.55
N LEU A 134 4.76 28.67 -2.40
CA LEU A 134 5.13 29.66 -3.42
C LEU A 134 5.41 29.01 -4.77
N GLU A 135 6.05 27.85 -4.78
CA GLU A 135 6.30 27.07 -6.00
C GLU A 135 4.99 26.58 -6.64
N GLN A 136 4.05 26.10 -5.84
CA GLN A 136 2.73 25.67 -6.32
C GLN A 136 1.94 26.87 -6.88
N GLN A 137 1.95 27.99 -6.18
CA GLN A 137 1.30 29.24 -6.63
C GLN A 137 1.89 29.73 -7.96
N SER A 138 3.22 29.66 -8.15
CA SER A 138 3.85 30.04 -9.41
C SER A 138 3.43 29.15 -10.60
N ARG A 139 2.94 27.95 -10.33
CA ARG A 139 2.35 27.03 -11.32
C ARG A 139 0.83 27.19 -11.48
N GLY A 140 0.23 28.19 -10.82
CA GLY A 140 -1.21 28.43 -10.89
C GLY A 140 -2.05 27.54 -9.96
N ILE A 141 -1.42 26.84 -9.02
CA ILE A 141 -2.15 26.00 -8.05
C ILE A 141 -2.76 26.89 -6.97
N VAL A 142 -4.07 26.76 -6.77
CA VAL A 142 -4.83 27.52 -5.76
C VAL A 142 -5.46 26.64 -4.68
N TRP A 143 -5.55 25.34 -4.93
CA TRP A 143 -6.12 24.38 -4.00
C TRP A 143 -5.18 23.19 -3.80
N VAL A 144 -4.97 22.78 -2.55
CA VAL A 144 -4.15 21.62 -2.21
C VAL A 144 -4.81 20.82 -1.10
N LYS A 145 -4.93 19.51 -1.32
CA LYS A 145 -5.41 18.55 -0.33
C LYS A 145 -4.41 17.42 -0.17
N LYS A 146 -4.14 17.05 1.07
CA LYS A 146 -3.18 15.99 1.40
C LYS A 146 -3.83 14.86 2.16
N ILE A 147 -3.41 13.65 1.83
CA ILE A 147 -3.62 12.44 2.62
C ILE A 147 -2.24 11.97 3.05
N THR A 148 -2.06 11.73 4.34
CA THR A 148 -0.79 11.24 4.86
C THR A 148 -0.99 9.94 5.60
N ARG A 149 0.03 9.05 5.50
CA ARG A 149 0.08 7.79 6.24
C ARG A 149 -1.05 6.80 5.92
N PHE A 150 -1.64 6.88 4.77
CA PHE A 150 -2.58 5.86 4.34
C PHE A 150 -1.83 4.59 3.97
N ILE A 151 -2.34 3.44 4.39
CA ILE A 151 -1.69 2.15 4.15
C ILE A 151 -2.56 1.33 3.21
N LEU A 152 -1.98 0.94 2.09
CA LEU A 152 -2.54 -0.04 1.17
C LEU A 152 -1.90 -1.41 1.39
N PRO A 153 -2.63 -2.50 1.14
CA PRO A 153 -2.02 -3.82 1.07
C PRO A 153 -0.98 -3.85 -0.04
N PHE A 154 0.10 -4.59 0.16
CA PHE A 154 1.04 -4.80 -0.93
C PHE A 154 0.37 -5.54 -2.10
N SER A 155 0.89 -5.34 -3.31
CA SER A 155 0.36 -5.94 -4.52
C SER A 155 1.49 -6.32 -5.46
N ASN A 156 1.56 -7.60 -5.82
CA ASN A 156 2.58 -8.14 -6.71
C ASN A 156 2.04 -8.25 -8.13
N PHE A 157 2.14 -7.18 -8.89
CA PHE A 157 1.97 -7.26 -10.33
C PHE A 157 3.32 -7.31 -11.01
N SER A 158 3.49 -8.18 -11.98
CA SER A 158 4.64 -8.07 -12.86
C SER A 158 4.48 -6.86 -13.78
N PRO A 159 5.59 -6.29 -14.28
CA PRO A 159 5.55 -5.20 -15.26
C PRO A 159 4.82 -5.55 -16.57
N GLU A 160 4.60 -6.82 -16.82
CA GLU A 160 3.96 -7.37 -18.03
C GLU A 160 2.47 -7.65 -17.84
N ASP A 161 1.95 -7.46 -16.61
CA ASP A 161 0.54 -7.66 -16.32
C ASP A 161 -0.32 -6.58 -16.99
N ASP A 162 -1.54 -6.98 -17.31
CA ASP A 162 -2.59 -6.12 -17.82
C ASP A 162 -2.88 -4.97 -16.82
N ASP A 163 -2.73 -3.74 -17.27
CA ASP A 163 -2.95 -2.53 -16.46
C ASP A 163 -4.38 -2.43 -15.91
N SER A 164 -5.34 -3.10 -16.54
CA SER A 164 -6.72 -3.19 -16.06
C SER A 164 -6.84 -3.80 -14.65
N LYS A 165 -5.80 -4.50 -14.21
CA LYS A 165 -5.72 -5.11 -12.87
C LYS A 165 -4.95 -4.24 -11.86
N ALA A 166 -4.30 -3.18 -12.30
CA ALA A 166 -3.57 -2.28 -11.42
C ALA A 166 -4.51 -1.62 -10.41
N ILE A 167 -4.00 -1.36 -9.21
CA ILE A 167 -4.75 -0.55 -8.26
C ILE A 167 -4.96 0.82 -8.89
N THR A 168 -6.20 1.25 -8.95
CA THR A 168 -6.59 2.53 -9.55
C THR A 168 -7.07 3.47 -8.46
N LEU A 169 -6.56 4.68 -8.45
CA LEU A 169 -7.05 5.79 -7.66
C LEU A 169 -7.96 6.64 -8.52
N LYS A 170 -9.16 6.91 -8.05
CA LYS A 170 -10.12 7.86 -8.62
C LYS A 170 -10.35 8.99 -7.61
N VAL A 171 -10.28 10.22 -8.08
CA VAL A 171 -10.69 11.39 -7.30
C VAL A 171 -12.19 11.59 -7.50
N ASP A 172 -12.96 11.49 -6.42
CA ASP A 172 -14.40 11.61 -6.46
C ASP A 172 -14.81 13.08 -6.40
N MET A 173 -15.47 13.54 -7.48
CA MET A 173 -15.88 14.93 -7.66
C MET A 173 -17.40 14.99 -7.82
N GLU A 174 -18.04 16.01 -7.22
CA GLU A 174 -19.46 16.30 -7.44
C GLU A 174 -19.63 17.29 -8.57
N ASN A 175 -20.56 16.98 -9.46
CA ASN A 175 -20.91 17.83 -10.63
C ASN A 175 -19.72 18.16 -11.55
N ARG A 176 -18.69 17.33 -11.56
CA ARG A 176 -17.48 17.48 -12.37
C ARG A 176 -16.93 16.12 -12.80
N HIS A 177 -16.04 16.15 -13.78
CA HIS A 177 -15.32 14.95 -14.17
C HIS A 177 -14.45 14.44 -13.01
N SER A 178 -14.55 13.15 -12.74
CA SER A 178 -13.75 12.47 -11.69
C SER A 178 -12.51 11.84 -12.32
N PRO A 179 -11.33 12.45 -12.20
CA PRO A 179 -10.11 11.89 -12.79
C PRO A 179 -9.68 10.61 -12.10
N SER A 180 -9.05 9.71 -12.84
CA SER A 180 -8.49 8.47 -12.30
C SER A 180 -7.11 8.19 -12.87
N CYS A 181 -6.30 7.48 -12.09
CA CYS A 181 -4.99 7.01 -12.52
C CYS A 181 -4.69 5.62 -11.93
N HIS A 182 -3.92 4.84 -12.66
CA HIS A 182 -3.35 3.61 -12.12
C HIS A 182 -2.17 3.94 -11.21
N LEU A 183 -2.04 3.24 -10.08
CA LEU A 183 -0.87 3.37 -9.23
C LEU A 183 0.29 2.63 -9.90
N LYS A 184 1.32 3.37 -10.26
CA LYS A 184 2.52 2.87 -10.93
C LYS A 184 3.76 3.25 -10.14
N ILE A 185 4.66 2.31 -9.97
CA ILE A 185 6.01 2.62 -9.50
C ILE A 185 6.88 2.87 -10.72
N GLN A 186 7.30 4.10 -10.91
CA GLN A 186 8.34 4.41 -11.87
C GLN A 186 9.69 4.21 -11.21
N ALA A 187 10.45 3.21 -11.66
CA ALA A 187 11.85 3.08 -11.28
C ALA A 187 12.65 4.25 -11.89
N LYS A 188 12.82 5.33 -11.15
CA LYS A 188 13.68 6.44 -11.56
C LYS A 188 15.13 5.94 -11.64
N GLY A 189 15.72 6.00 -12.84
CA GLY A 189 17.17 5.89 -13.01
C GLY A 189 17.72 4.50 -13.33
N VAL A 190 16.92 3.49 -13.57
CA VAL A 190 17.41 2.20 -14.07
C VAL A 190 17.32 2.22 -15.59
N ALA A 191 18.46 2.37 -16.26
CA ALA A 191 18.56 2.23 -17.72
C ALA A 191 18.08 0.81 -18.09
N GLY A 192 17.03 0.71 -18.90
CA GLY A 192 16.46 -0.58 -19.32
C GLY A 192 15.27 -1.06 -18.49
N ALA A 193 14.81 -0.33 -17.49
CA ALA A 193 13.53 -0.59 -16.84
C ALA A 193 12.40 -0.36 -17.85
N SER A 194 12.12 -1.41 -18.62
CA SER A 194 11.03 -1.42 -19.59
C SER A 194 9.72 -1.52 -18.84
N LYS A 195 8.83 -0.58 -19.12
CA LYS A 195 7.41 -0.66 -18.87
C LYS A 195 6.95 -0.39 -17.43
N ASP A 196 5.71 -0.03 -17.37
CA ASP A 196 4.96 0.32 -16.19
C ASP A 196 4.97 -0.81 -15.15
N ASN A 197 5.49 -0.53 -13.98
CA ASN A 197 5.48 -1.45 -12.87
C ASN A 197 4.32 -1.08 -11.93
N TYR A 198 3.33 -1.97 -11.83
CA TYR A 198 2.14 -1.78 -11.00
C TYR A 198 2.24 -2.46 -9.64
N THR A 199 3.42 -2.96 -9.27
CA THR A 199 3.62 -3.55 -7.94
C THR A 199 3.54 -2.47 -6.86
N LEU A 200 2.95 -2.81 -5.72
CA LEU A 200 3.08 -2.06 -4.48
C LEU A 200 3.89 -2.91 -3.51
N PRO A 201 5.20 -2.67 -3.38
CA PRO A 201 6.04 -3.50 -2.53
C PRO A 201 5.68 -3.29 -1.06
N TYR A 202 5.74 -4.36 -0.26
CA TYR A 202 5.59 -4.26 1.17
C TYR A 202 6.73 -3.42 1.80
N ASN A 203 6.53 -2.98 3.02
CA ASN A 203 7.48 -2.19 3.81
C ASN A 203 8.03 -0.95 3.09
N SER A 204 7.23 -0.35 2.21
CA SER A 204 7.61 0.79 1.38
C SER A 204 6.71 2.00 1.59
N ALA A 205 7.14 3.15 1.06
CA ALA A 205 6.38 4.38 1.06
C ALA A 205 6.33 4.99 -0.35
N LEU A 206 5.15 5.40 -0.78
CA LEU A 206 4.91 6.10 -2.04
C LEU A 206 4.38 7.50 -1.76
N LEU A 207 4.87 8.48 -2.53
CA LEU A 207 4.29 9.80 -2.63
C LEU A 207 3.66 9.95 -4.01
N LEU A 208 2.36 10.19 -4.04
CA LEU A 208 1.60 10.47 -5.24
C LEU A 208 1.25 11.96 -5.28
N THR A 209 1.56 12.61 -6.38
CA THR A 209 1.14 14.00 -6.62
C THR A 209 0.32 14.03 -7.90
N GLY A 210 -0.88 14.59 -7.83
CA GLY A 210 -1.78 14.74 -8.97
C GLY A 210 -2.32 16.15 -9.08
N THR A 211 -2.23 16.75 -10.27
CA THR A 211 -2.85 18.04 -10.56
C THR A 211 -4.17 17.84 -11.29
N ILE A 212 -5.24 18.36 -10.71
CA ILE A 212 -6.57 18.38 -11.31
C ILE A 212 -6.70 19.67 -12.07
N LYS A 213 -6.74 19.55 -13.41
CA LYS A 213 -6.89 20.69 -14.30
C LYS A 213 -8.34 21.13 -14.37
N SER A 214 -8.54 22.42 -14.56
CA SER A 214 -9.89 22.95 -14.81
C SER A 214 -10.44 22.40 -16.14
N PRO A 215 -11.72 21.94 -16.16
CA PRO A 215 -12.36 21.47 -17.39
C PRO A 215 -12.57 22.58 -18.42
N LEU A 216 -12.32 23.84 -18.08
CA LEU A 216 -12.45 24.97 -19.03
C LEU A 216 -11.30 25.05 -20.05
N ASN A 217 -10.29 24.18 -19.92
CA ASN A 217 -9.12 24.14 -20.82
C ASN A 217 -9.12 22.90 -21.74
N LEU A 218 -10.28 22.31 -22.02
CA LEU A 218 -10.49 21.29 -23.04
C LEU A 218 -11.02 21.87 -24.34
#